data_507f4a26e606c00de06680d6887f0078
#
_entry.id   507f4a26e606c00de06680d6887f0078
#
_cell.length_a   1.000
_cell.length_b   1.000
_cell.length_c   1.000
_cell.angle_alpha   90.00
_cell.angle_beta   90.00
_cell.angle_gamma   90.00
#
_symmetry.space_group_name_H-M   'P 1'
#
loop_
_entity.id
_entity.type
_entity.pdbx_description
1 polymer ?
#
loop_
_entity_poly.entity_id
_entity_poly.type
_entity_poly.pdbx_seq_one_letter_code
_entity_poly.pdbx_strand_id
1 'polypeptide(L)'
;MKRYVIIGGGVAAVGCIEGIRSLDREGEITVISEEDHPVYSRPLISYLLEGKTDTERMKYRPDGFYKENGCRVFYGRRAVSIDAVSHSVALDDGAETLYDKLCVAAGSRPFVPSFDGLDTVENKFSFMTLDDALALDAALFESARVLIVGAGLIGLKCAEGIRDRVGSITVCDLADRVLSSILDADCAAVVQKHLEQNGIAFMLGDTVQRFEGNRACMKSGGTVDFDLLVLAVGVRANSELVKNAGGEVNRGILVDKKMMTTLDGVYAAGDCAEGYDAALGARRVLAILPNAYMQGNTAGVNMAGGEQEFGNAVPMNSIGFFGLHIMTAGVYDGEMFEDAENGSIRRLFVKDGRLAGFILIGGTDRAGIYTSLIREKTPLDTVDFDLTKKVASNLIFSQEIRRKKFGGVV
;
A
#
# COMPACT_ATOMS: atom_id res chain seq x y z
N MET A 1 33.56 3.91 -11.15
CA MET A 1 32.48 4.25 -10.22
C MET A 1 31.24 3.49 -10.69
N LYS A 2 30.49 2.81 -9.79
CA LYS A 2 29.28 2.08 -10.18
C LYS A 2 28.14 3.05 -10.46
N ARG A 3 27.34 2.74 -11.48
CA ARG A 3 26.15 3.51 -11.87
C ARG A 3 24.91 2.75 -11.42
N TYR A 4 24.18 3.33 -10.49
CA TYR A 4 22.92 2.81 -10.00
C TYR A 4 21.77 3.61 -10.60
N VAL A 5 20.81 2.93 -11.21
CA VAL A 5 19.58 3.57 -11.69
C VAL A 5 18.39 3.04 -10.90
N ILE A 6 17.49 3.94 -10.51
CA ILE A 6 16.26 3.61 -9.78
C ILE A 6 15.09 4.18 -10.58
N ILE A 7 14.16 3.34 -11.03
CA ILE A 7 12.93 3.75 -11.71
C ILE A 7 11.80 3.85 -10.68
N GLY A 8 11.31 5.06 -10.44
CA GLY A 8 10.29 5.39 -9.45
C GLY A 8 10.84 6.31 -8.34
N GLY A 9 10.06 7.33 -7.95
CA GLY A 9 10.40 8.33 -6.93
C GLY A 9 9.74 8.07 -5.56
N GLY A 10 9.18 6.87 -5.33
CA GLY A 10 8.43 6.54 -4.12
C GLY A 10 9.30 6.04 -2.95
N VAL A 11 8.65 5.52 -1.91
CA VAL A 11 9.30 5.07 -0.66
C VAL A 11 10.25 3.89 -0.88
N ALA A 12 9.99 3.02 -1.86
CA ALA A 12 10.92 1.96 -2.24
C ALA A 12 12.24 2.52 -2.78
N ALA A 13 12.20 3.61 -3.55
CA ALA A 13 13.40 4.29 -4.03
C ALA A 13 14.21 4.88 -2.87
N VAL A 14 13.55 5.48 -1.86
CA VAL A 14 14.23 5.96 -0.65
C VAL A 14 14.97 4.83 0.05
N GLY A 15 14.28 3.70 0.28
CA GLY A 15 14.93 2.53 0.87
C GLY A 15 16.14 2.06 0.06
N CYS A 16 16.02 2.03 -1.28
CA CYS A 16 17.09 1.63 -2.19
C CYS A 16 18.31 2.57 -2.10
N ILE A 17 18.09 3.88 -2.11
CA ILE A 17 19.14 4.89 -1.95
C ILE A 17 19.88 4.69 -0.63
N GLU A 18 19.15 4.59 0.49
CA GLU A 18 19.74 4.40 1.81
C GLU A 18 20.47 3.05 1.92
N GLY A 19 19.92 1.99 1.30
CA GLY A 19 20.59 0.69 1.19
C GLY A 19 21.91 0.76 0.43
N ILE A 20 21.94 1.42 -0.74
CA ILE A 20 23.17 1.64 -1.51
C ILE A 20 24.20 2.42 -0.67
N ARG A 21 23.79 3.54 -0.06
CA ARG A 21 24.68 4.42 0.70
C ARG A 21 25.23 3.80 1.98
N SER A 22 24.57 2.75 2.49
CA SER A 22 25.08 1.99 3.63
C SER A 22 26.40 1.26 3.32
N LEU A 23 26.65 0.93 2.04
CA LEU A 23 27.84 0.21 1.59
C LEU A 23 28.69 0.97 0.56
N ASP A 24 28.08 1.71 -0.35
CA ASP A 24 28.75 2.47 -1.41
C ASP A 24 28.40 3.96 -1.30
N ARG A 25 29.36 4.76 -0.84
CA ARG A 25 29.21 6.21 -0.67
C ARG A 25 29.55 7.01 -1.92
N GLU A 26 30.21 6.42 -2.91
CA GLU A 26 30.77 7.10 -4.07
C GLU A 26 30.04 6.80 -5.38
N GLY A 27 29.34 5.65 -5.48
CA GLY A 27 28.62 5.27 -6.69
C GLY A 27 27.60 6.33 -7.13
N GLU A 28 27.45 6.52 -8.43
CA GLU A 28 26.49 7.45 -9.00
C GLU A 28 25.07 6.88 -8.89
N ILE A 29 24.12 7.63 -8.31
CA ILE A 29 22.71 7.24 -8.23
C ILE A 29 21.86 8.18 -9.09
N THR A 30 21.15 7.59 -10.06
CA THR A 30 20.15 8.29 -10.86
C THR A 30 18.77 7.78 -10.51
N VAL A 31 17.85 8.66 -10.18
CA VAL A 31 16.43 8.36 -9.92
C VAL A 31 15.58 8.94 -11.05
N ILE A 32 14.69 8.13 -11.61
CA ILE A 32 13.75 8.52 -12.66
C ILE A 32 12.36 8.49 -12.05
N SER A 33 11.73 9.65 -11.86
CA SER A 33 10.39 9.80 -11.25
C SER A 33 9.40 10.34 -12.26
N GLU A 34 8.30 9.60 -12.49
CA GLU A 34 7.20 10.06 -13.34
C GLU A 34 6.43 11.22 -12.67
N GLU A 35 6.28 11.18 -11.33
CA GLU A 35 5.69 12.28 -10.57
C GLU A 35 6.70 13.45 -10.47
N ASP A 36 6.21 14.69 -10.64
CA ASP A 36 7.02 15.91 -10.51
C ASP A 36 7.04 16.45 -9.07
N HIS A 37 7.13 15.53 -8.13
CA HIS A 37 7.13 15.82 -6.71
C HIS A 37 8.27 15.09 -5.98
N PRO A 38 8.86 15.70 -4.91
CA PRO A 38 9.68 14.96 -3.98
C PRO A 38 8.89 13.81 -3.35
N VAL A 39 9.60 12.79 -2.87
CA VAL A 39 8.94 11.65 -2.20
C VAL A 39 8.07 12.10 -1.04
N TYR A 40 6.83 11.66 -1.02
CA TYR A 40 5.83 11.95 0.01
C TYR A 40 5.20 10.67 0.56
N SER A 41 4.56 10.79 1.72
CA SER A 41 3.79 9.71 2.33
C SER A 41 2.43 9.61 1.65
N ARG A 42 2.31 8.71 0.67
CA ARG A 42 1.09 8.51 -0.14
C ARG A 42 -0.20 8.29 0.68
N PRO A 43 -0.20 7.57 1.82
CA PRO A 43 -1.40 7.46 2.65
C PRO A 43 -1.95 8.80 3.18
N LEU A 44 -1.17 9.87 3.17
CA LEU A 44 -1.59 11.18 3.68
C LEU A 44 -2.41 12.00 2.70
N ILE A 45 -2.61 11.56 1.44
CA ILE A 45 -3.43 12.28 0.46
C ILE A 45 -4.89 12.46 0.91
N SER A 46 -5.46 11.51 1.68
CA SER A 46 -6.79 11.67 2.26
C SER A 46 -6.83 12.74 3.35
N TYR A 47 -5.77 12.82 4.18
CA TYR A 47 -5.64 13.88 5.19
C TYR A 47 -5.42 15.26 4.58
N LEU A 48 -4.83 15.33 3.37
CA LEU A 48 -4.72 16.57 2.61
C LEU A 48 -6.12 17.07 2.24
N LEU A 49 -7.01 16.21 1.71
CA LEU A 49 -8.39 16.56 1.38
C LEU A 49 -9.21 16.97 2.61
N GLU A 50 -8.94 16.36 3.77
CA GLU A 50 -9.55 16.75 5.05
C GLU A 50 -9.01 18.07 5.61
N GLY A 51 -7.97 18.67 5.02
CA GLY A 51 -7.28 19.84 5.57
C GLY A 51 -6.47 19.58 6.85
N LYS A 52 -6.22 18.31 7.18
CA LYS A 52 -5.44 17.91 8.39
C LYS A 52 -3.94 17.96 8.18
N THR A 53 -3.48 18.03 6.93
CA THR A 53 -2.07 18.15 6.56
C THR A 53 -1.92 19.03 5.32
N ASP A 54 -0.69 19.31 4.94
CA ASP A 54 -0.31 20.04 3.73
C ASP A 54 0.81 19.30 2.99
N THR A 55 1.15 19.75 1.80
CA THR A 55 2.17 19.11 0.95
C THR A 55 3.57 19.10 1.58
N GLU A 56 3.89 20.09 2.42
CA GLU A 56 5.16 20.13 3.14
C GLU A 56 5.27 19.05 4.22
N ARG A 57 4.20 18.87 5.01
CA ARG A 57 4.13 17.86 6.07
C ARG A 57 4.00 16.43 5.53
N MET A 58 3.59 16.28 4.29
CA MET A 58 3.52 14.98 3.61
C MET A 58 4.89 14.46 3.15
N LYS A 59 5.91 15.31 3.06
CA LYS A 59 7.26 14.90 2.63
C LYS A 59 7.78 13.72 3.46
N TYR A 60 8.19 12.66 2.79
CA TYR A 60 8.71 11.46 3.45
C TYR A 60 10.16 11.61 3.89
N ARG A 61 10.92 12.51 3.22
CA ARG A 61 12.30 12.89 3.54
C ARG A 61 12.45 14.41 3.42
N PRO A 62 13.42 15.02 4.15
CA PRO A 62 13.74 16.44 4.02
C PRO A 62 14.17 16.79 2.59
N ASP A 63 14.04 18.05 2.20
CA ASP A 63 14.38 18.55 0.85
C ASP A 63 15.84 18.28 0.44
N GLY A 64 16.78 18.24 1.39
CA GLY A 64 18.18 17.93 1.17
C GLY A 64 18.48 16.47 0.87
N PHE A 65 17.54 15.54 1.05
CA PHE A 65 17.77 14.08 1.02
C PHE A 65 18.51 13.60 -0.23
N TYR A 66 18.03 13.95 -1.40
CA TYR A 66 18.65 13.48 -2.65
C TYR A 66 20.06 14.07 -2.85
N LYS A 67 20.21 15.36 -2.53
CA LYS A 67 21.52 16.05 -2.62
C LYS A 67 22.55 15.48 -1.64
N GLU A 68 22.14 15.25 -0.41
CA GLU A 68 22.99 14.67 0.65
C GLU A 68 23.43 13.24 0.30
N ASN A 69 22.58 12.50 -0.42
CA ASN A 69 22.89 11.17 -0.93
C ASN A 69 23.55 11.18 -2.31
N GLY A 70 23.93 12.33 -2.86
CA GLY A 70 24.59 12.45 -4.16
C GLY A 70 23.74 11.85 -5.30
N CYS A 71 22.41 12.01 -5.24
CA CYS A 71 21.51 11.50 -6.25
C CYS A 71 21.20 12.57 -7.31
N ARG A 72 21.21 12.16 -8.58
CA ARG A 72 20.60 12.90 -9.67
C ARG A 72 19.17 12.44 -9.85
N VAL A 73 18.19 13.34 -9.78
CA VAL A 73 16.78 13.01 -9.93
C VAL A 73 16.22 13.66 -11.19
N PHE A 74 15.56 12.85 -12.01
CA PHE A 74 14.77 13.30 -13.14
C PHE A 74 13.28 13.28 -12.74
N TYR A 75 12.74 14.41 -12.33
CA TYR A 75 11.32 14.58 -12.04
C TYR A 75 10.51 14.77 -13.32
N GLY A 76 9.25 14.31 -13.32
CA GLY A 76 8.33 14.38 -14.45
C GLY A 76 8.85 13.61 -15.68
N ARG A 77 9.68 12.57 -15.48
CA ARG A 77 10.24 11.73 -16.53
C ARG A 77 9.87 10.27 -16.34
N ARG A 78 9.44 9.65 -17.41
CA ARG A 78 9.03 8.24 -17.42
C ARG A 78 10.05 7.37 -18.14
N ALA A 79 10.45 6.27 -17.48
CA ALA A 79 11.17 5.19 -18.15
C ALA A 79 10.22 4.46 -19.11
N VAL A 80 10.60 4.29 -20.36
CA VAL A 80 9.77 3.66 -21.40
C VAL A 80 10.24 2.28 -21.82
N SER A 81 11.55 1.99 -21.67
CA SER A 81 12.08 0.65 -21.91
C SER A 81 13.35 0.39 -21.10
N ILE A 82 13.62 -0.88 -20.87
CA ILE A 82 14.87 -1.41 -20.30
C ILE A 82 15.51 -2.30 -21.36
N ASP A 83 16.75 -2.05 -21.69
CA ASP A 83 17.60 -2.99 -22.44
C ASP A 83 18.56 -3.68 -21.46
N ALA A 84 18.27 -4.96 -21.18
CA ALA A 84 19.07 -5.76 -20.25
C ALA A 84 20.42 -6.23 -20.85
N VAL A 85 20.60 -6.12 -22.17
CA VAL A 85 21.84 -6.51 -22.87
C VAL A 85 22.84 -5.36 -22.87
N SER A 86 22.39 -4.16 -23.26
CA SER A 86 23.22 -2.95 -23.25
C SER A 86 23.28 -2.27 -21.88
N HIS A 87 22.50 -2.75 -20.91
CA HIS A 87 22.37 -2.16 -19.57
C HIS A 87 21.96 -0.69 -19.64
N SER A 88 20.86 -0.41 -20.34
CA SER A 88 20.34 0.95 -20.48
C SER A 88 18.84 1.05 -20.21
N VAL A 89 18.40 2.27 -19.86
CA VAL A 89 17.01 2.66 -19.65
C VAL A 89 16.72 3.85 -20.57
N ALA A 90 15.76 3.72 -21.47
CA ALA A 90 15.27 4.82 -22.28
C ALA A 90 14.16 5.60 -21.57
N LEU A 91 14.18 6.93 -21.74
CA LEU A 91 13.19 7.86 -21.18
C LEU A 91 12.23 8.35 -22.25
N ASP A 92 11.11 8.91 -21.82
CA ASP A 92 10.03 9.45 -22.67
C ASP A 92 10.42 10.67 -23.50
N ASP A 93 11.52 11.37 -23.15
CA ASP A 93 12.09 12.47 -23.93
C ASP A 93 13.16 12.02 -24.95
N GLY A 94 13.39 10.70 -25.07
CA GLY A 94 14.39 10.12 -25.96
C GLY A 94 15.80 10.05 -25.37
N ALA A 95 15.99 10.52 -24.14
CA ALA A 95 17.27 10.34 -23.43
C ALA A 95 17.47 8.89 -23.01
N GLU A 96 18.72 8.49 -22.82
CA GLU A 96 19.11 7.17 -22.38
C GLU A 96 20.05 7.26 -21.18
N THR A 97 19.87 6.38 -20.21
CA THR A 97 20.70 6.28 -19.00
C THR A 97 21.27 4.88 -18.86
N LEU A 98 22.59 4.77 -18.79
CA LEU A 98 23.29 3.50 -18.60
C LEU A 98 23.35 3.14 -17.11
N TYR A 99 23.30 1.83 -16.80
CA TYR A 99 23.38 1.33 -15.44
C TYR A 99 24.35 0.13 -15.32
N ASP A 100 24.96 -0.03 -14.16
CA ASP A 100 25.62 -1.27 -13.76
C ASP A 100 24.70 -2.11 -12.87
N LYS A 101 23.77 -1.46 -12.13
CA LYS A 101 22.67 -2.07 -11.37
C LYS A 101 21.43 -1.20 -11.49
N LEU A 102 20.26 -1.85 -11.67
CA LEU A 102 18.96 -1.21 -11.83
C LEU A 102 17.98 -1.68 -10.75
N CYS A 103 17.27 -0.77 -10.13
CA CYS A 103 16.10 -1.09 -9.28
C CYS A 103 14.82 -0.56 -9.92
N VAL A 104 13.87 -1.44 -10.22
CA VAL A 104 12.52 -1.06 -10.65
C VAL A 104 11.64 -0.89 -9.41
N ALA A 105 11.38 0.36 -9.05
CA ALA A 105 10.55 0.78 -7.91
C ALA A 105 9.30 1.56 -8.41
N ALA A 106 8.77 1.14 -9.56
CA ALA A 106 7.74 1.85 -10.33
C ALA A 106 6.33 1.79 -9.69
N GLY A 107 6.18 1.08 -8.58
CA GLY A 107 4.92 1.01 -7.84
C GLY A 107 3.77 0.36 -8.61
N SER A 108 2.58 0.90 -8.43
CA SER A 108 1.33 0.43 -9.06
C SER A 108 0.53 1.62 -9.59
N ARG A 109 -0.44 1.33 -10.45
CA ARG A 109 -1.37 2.30 -11.02
C ARG A 109 -2.82 1.91 -10.73
N PRO A 110 -3.78 2.86 -10.72
CA PRO A 110 -5.19 2.55 -10.63
C PRO A 110 -5.62 1.56 -11.71
N PHE A 111 -6.41 0.58 -11.33
CA PHE A 111 -7.10 -0.26 -12.28
C PHE A 111 -8.43 0.40 -12.66
N VAL A 112 -8.60 0.69 -13.94
CA VAL A 112 -9.86 1.23 -14.48
C VAL A 112 -10.47 0.16 -15.36
N PRO A 113 -11.59 -0.48 -14.96
CA PRO A 113 -12.32 -1.41 -15.81
C PRO A 113 -12.89 -0.69 -17.05
N SER A 114 -13.12 -1.47 -18.09
CA SER A 114 -13.86 -0.97 -19.26
C SER A 114 -15.34 -0.89 -18.93
N PHE A 115 -15.78 0.26 -18.44
CA PHE A 115 -17.21 0.54 -18.28
C PHE A 115 -17.74 1.18 -19.56
N ASP A 116 -18.87 0.68 -20.06
CA ASP A 116 -19.55 1.29 -21.20
C ASP A 116 -19.91 2.74 -20.87
N GLY A 117 -19.62 3.67 -21.78
CA GLY A 117 -19.92 5.08 -21.62
C GLY A 117 -19.07 5.84 -20.58
N LEU A 118 -18.01 5.26 -20.01
CA LEU A 118 -17.11 5.96 -19.08
C LEU A 118 -16.44 7.19 -19.72
N ASP A 119 -16.24 7.17 -21.01
CA ASP A 119 -15.71 8.29 -21.79
C ASP A 119 -16.65 9.51 -21.82
N THR A 120 -17.95 9.31 -21.61
CA THR A 120 -18.96 10.39 -21.53
C THR A 120 -18.96 11.12 -20.20
N VAL A 121 -18.29 10.59 -19.17
CA VAL A 121 -18.18 11.21 -17.85
C VAL A 121 -17.06 12.28 -17.88
N GLU A 122 -17.40 13.54 -17.64
CA GLU A 122 -16.44 14.63 -17.64
C GLU A 122 -15.56 14.64 -16.39
N ASN A 123 -16.19 14.60 -15.21
CA ASN A 123 -15.51 14.72 -13.91
C ASN A 123 -15.26 13.33 -13.29
N LYS A 124 -14.26 12.63 -13.82
CA LYS A 124 -13.84 11.31 -13.32
C LYS A 124 -12.40 11.35 -12.82
N PHE A 125 -12.19 10.76 -11.66
CA PHE A 125 -10.93 10.80 -10.93
C PHE A 125 -10.51 9.40 -10.48
N SER A 126 -9.22 9.16 -10.40
CA SER A 126 -8.60 8.18 -9.52
C SER A 126 -8.24 8.83 -8.18
N PHE A 127 -7.81 8.03 -7.20
CA PHE A 127 -7.36 8.54 -5.91
C PHE A 127 -6.16 7.73 -5.42
N MET A 128 -4.99 8.02 -5.98
CA MET A 128 -3.78 7.25 -5.69
C MET A 128 -2.52 8.11 -5.58
N THR A 129 -2.41 9.17 -6.37
CA THR A 129 -1.28 10.09 -6.39
C THR A 129 -1.62 11.42 -5.73
N LEU A 130 -0.60 12.24 -5.48
CA LEU A 130 -0.81 13.61 -5.01
C LEU A 130 -1.56 14.44 -6.08
N ASP A 131 -1.23 14.24 -7.35
CA ASP A 131 -1.91 14.92 -8.46
C ASP A 131 -3.39 14.51 -8.55
N ASP A 132 -3.72 13.22 -8.34
CA ASP A 132 -5.10 12.76 -8.24
C ASP A 132 -5.86 13.51 -7.12
N ALA A 133 -5.23 13.63 -5.96
CA ALA A 133 -5.83 14.31 -4.81
C ALA A 133 -6.03 15.81 -5.08
N LEU A 134 -5.04 16.48 -5.65
CA LEU A 134 -5.12 17.91 -6.01
C LEU A 134 -6.17 18.16 -7.11
N ALA A 135 -6.26 17.28 -8.12
CA ALA A 135 -7.26 17.38 -9.16
C ALA A 135 -8.68 17.20 -8.61
N LEU A 136 -8.88 16.21 -7.72
CA LEU A 136 -10.16 16.02 -7.05
C LEU A 136 -10.49 17.20 -6.14
N ASP A 137 -9.52 17.69 -5.35
CA ASP A 137 -9.65 18.84 -4.47
C ASP A 137 -10.18 20.10 -5.20
N ALA A 138 -9.62 20.37 -6.37
CA ALA A 138 -10.03 21.50 -7.21
C ALA A 138 -11.45 21.36 -7.80
N ALA A 139 -12.00 20.14 -7.87
CA ALA A 139 -13.31 19.87 -8.43
C ALA A 139 -14.43 19.79 -7.35
N LEU A 140 -14.09 19.81 -6.04
CA LEU A 140 -15.07 19.68 -4.96
C LEU A 140 -15.92 20.97 -4.82
N PHE A 141 -17.21 20.80 -4.51
CA PHE A 141 -18.13 21.88 -4.12
C PHE A 141 -19.22 21.36 -3.17
N GLU A 142 -19.76 22.24 -2.31
CA GLU A 142 -20.61 21.87 -1.16
C GLU A 142 -21.86 21.04 -1.51
N SER A 143 -22.46 21.23 -2.67
CA SER A 143 -23.64 20.49 -3.10
C SER A 143 -23.32 19.27 -3.97
N ALA A 144 -22.06 18.95 -4.23
CA ALA A 144 -21.66 17.88 -5.11
C ALA A 144 -22.17 16.51 -4.62
N ARG A 145 -22.73 15.74 -5.53
CA ARG A 145 -23.05 14.32 -5.35
C ARG A 145 -21.85 13.51 -5.87
N VAL A 146 -21.19 12.78 -5.00
CA VAL A 146 -20.01 11.99 -5.38
C VAL A 146 -20.37 10.52 -5.43
N LEU A 147 -20.11 9.87 -6.57
CA LEU A 147 -20.16 8.42 -6.71
C LEU A 147 -18.73 7.88 -6.63
N ILE A 148 -18.48 6.97 -5.68
CA ILE A 148 -17.22 6.25 -5.55
C ILE A 148 -17.47 4.78 -5.92
N VAL A 149 -16.74 4.28 -6.92
CA VAL A 149 -16.79 2.87 -7.31
C VAL A 149 -15.60 2.17 -6.67
N GLY A 150 -15.89 1.33 -5.67
CA GLY A 150 -14.92 0.58 -4.86
C GLY A 150 -15.00 0.91 -3.36
N ALA A 151 -15.46 -0.04 -2.55
CA ALA A 151 -15.55 0.03 -1.08
C ALA A 151 -14.30 -0.55 -0.38
N GLY A 152 -13.15 -0.51 -1.06
CA GLY A 152 -11.84 -0.84 -0.50
C GLY A 152 -11.19 0.32 0.26
N LEU A 153 -9.94 0.13 0.71
CA LEU A 153 -9.18 1.13 1.48
C LEU A 153 -9.12 2.49 0.78
N ILE A 154 -8.80 2.51 -0.50
CA ILE A 154 -8.61 3.75 -1.28
C ILE A 154 -9.93 4.51 -1.39
N GLY A 155 -11.01 3.83 -1.79
CA GLY A 155 -12.31 4.47 -1.97
C GLY A 155 -12.89 5.02 -0.66
N LEU A 156 -12.78 4.26 0.44
CA LEU A 156 -13.26 4.71 1.74
C LEU A 156 -12.41 5.83 2.35
N LYS A 157 -11.09 5.83 2.13
CA LYS A 157 -10.23 6.96 2.53
C LYS A 157 -10.47 8.21 1.71
N CYS A 158 -10.82 8.07 0.42
CA CYS A 158 -11.31 9.17 -0.38
C CYS A 158 -12.65 9.71 0.17
N ALA A 159 -13.62 8.82 0.43
CA ALA A 159 -14.91 9.20 1.00
C ALA A 159 -14.79 9.97 2.31
N GLU A 160 -13.95 9.49 3.24
CA GLU A 160 -13.65 10.20 4.49
C GLU A 160 -13.04 11.57 4.22
N GLY A 161 -12.03 11.63 3.33
CA GLY A 161 -11.29 12.85 3.03
C GLY A 161 -12.14 14.00 2.48
N ILE A 162 -13.24 13.67 1.78
CA ILE A 162 -14.11 14.67 1.14
C ILE A 162 -15.46 14.88 1.83
N ARG A 163 -15.79 14.10 2.89
CA ARG A 163 -17.14 14.01 3.47
C ARG A 163 -17.72 15.37 3.86
N ASP A 164 -16.92 16.23 4.49
CA ASP A 164 -17.38 17.53 4.99
C ASP A 164 -17.37 18.65 3.94
N ARG A 165 -17.03 18.30 2.67
CA ARG A 165 -16.85 19.25 1.57
C ARG A 165 -17.83 19.05 0.42
N VAL A 166 -18.71 18.05 0.52
CA VAL A 166 -19.66 17.66 -0.53
C VAL A 166 -21.04 17.39 0.03
N GLY A 167 -22.07 17.47 -0.82
CA GLY A 167 -23.46 17.27 -0.42
C GLY A 167 -23.79 15.83 -0.06
N SER A 168 -23.33 14.87 -0.87
CA SER A 168 -23.58 13.46 -0.60
C SER A 168 -22.49 12.57 -1.20
N ILE A 169 -22.27 11.41 -0.59
CA ILE A 169 -21.36 10.38 -1.07
C ILE A 169 -22.10 9.06 -1.13
N THR A 170 -22.07 8.41 -2.30
CA THR A 170 -22.50 7.03 -2.50
C THR A 170 -21.32 6.19 -2.90
N VAL A 171 -21.05 5.12 -2.17
CA VAL A 171 -20.01 4.13 -2.47
C VAL A 171 -20.66 2.86 -2.96
N CYS A 172 -20.30 2.37 -4.15
CA CYS A 172 -20.75 1.08 -4.65
C CYS A 172 -19.59 0.10 -4.80
N ASP A 173 -19.86 -1.19 -4.58
CA ASP A 173 -18.88 -2.26 -4.76
C ASP A 173 -19.56 -3.56 -5.16
N LEU A 174 -18.92 -4.33 -6.03
CA LEU A 174 -19.34 -5.67 -6.43
C LEU A 174 -19.32 -6.65 -5.23
N ALA A 175 -18.44 -6.45 -4.28
CA ALA A 175 -18.42 -7.18 -3.03
C ALA A 175 -19.63 -6.83 -2.16
N ASP A 176 -20.09 -7.81 -1.38
CA ASP A 176 -21.25 -7.70 -0.49
C ASP A 176 -20.99 -6.90 0.81
N ARG A 177 -19.75 -6.45 1.02
CA ARG A 177 -19.31 -5.75 2.24
C ARG A 177 -18.14 -4.81 1.99
N VAL A 178 -17.98 -3.84 2.86
CA VAL A 178 -16.84 -2.92 2.87
C VAL A 178 -15.56 -3.65 3.27
N LEU A 179 -14.41 -3.21 2.74
CA LEU A 179 -13.08 -3.74 3.08
C LEU A 179 -12.99 -5.28 2.94
N SER A 180 -13.69 -5.85 1.96
CA SER A 180 -13.86 -7.31 1.77
C SER A 180 -12.53 -8.07 1.67
N SER A 181 -11.44 -7.40 1.29
CA SER A 181 -10.10 -8.00 1.18
C SER A 181 -9.36 -8.15 2.52
N ILE A 182 -9.82 -7.46 3.58
CA ILE A 182 -9.12 -7.39 4.88
C ILE A 182 -10.02 -7.62 6.09
N LEU A 183 -11.34 -7.66 5.92
CA LEU A 183 -12.31 -7.93 6.99
C LEU A 183 -13.23 -9.09 6.62
N ASP A 184 -13.59 -9.88 7.61
CA ASP A 184 -14.72 -10.81 7.52
C ASP A 184 -16.07 -10.06 7.57
N ALA A 185 -17.17 -10.79 7.43
CA ALA A 185 -18.50 -10.19 7.29
C ALA A 185 -18.95 -9.40 8.54
N ASP A 186 -18.73 -9.94 9.73
CA ASP A 186 -19.17 -9.31 10.98
C ASP A 186 -18.36 -8.04 11.28
N CYS A 187 -17.04 -8.12 11.14
CA CYS A 187 -16.14 -6.98 11.30
C CYS A 187 -16.43 -5.88 10.26
N ALA A 188 -16.70 -6.27 9.01
CA ALA A 188 -17.09 -5.33 7.95
C ALA A 188 -18.42 -4.64 8.26
N ALA A 189 -19.41 -5.36 8.81
CA ALA A 189 -20.70 -4.77 9.18
C ALA A 189 -20.57 -3.70 10.27
N VAL A 190 -19.68 -3.89 11.26
CA VAL A 190 -19.40 -2.87 12.29
C VAL A 190 -18.81 -1.61 11.67
N VAL A 191 -17.83 -1.77 10.77
CA VAL A 191 -17.18 -0.65 10.06
C VAL A 191 -18.17 0.05 9.14
N GLN A 192 -18.97 -0.69 8.37
CA GLN A 192 -19.99 -0.14 7.48
C GLN A 192 -21.00 0.72 8.26
N LYS A 193 -21.54 0.20 9.35
CA LYS A 193 -22.46 0.95 10.21
C LYS A 193 -21.85 2.25 10.73
N HIS A 194 -20.59 2.23 11.11
CA HIS A 194 -19.88 3.43 11.54
C HIS A 194 -19.74 4.46 10.41
N LEU A 195 -19.41 4.02 9.20
CA LEU A 195 -19.31 4.88 8.01
C LEU A 195 -20.69 5.47 7.62
N GLU A 196 -21.77 4.67 7.69
CA GLU A 196 -23.14 5.13 7.44
C GLU A 196 -23.57 6.20 8.44
N GLN A 197 -23.21 6.05 9.73
CA GLN A 197 -23.48 7.06 10.77
C GLN A 197 -22.73 8.37 10.52
N ASN A 198 -21.62 8.32 9.77
CA ASN A 198 -20.87 9.48 9.32
C ASN A 198 -21.30 9.97 7.92
N GLY A 199 -22.46 9.52 7.42
CA GLY A 199 -23.12 10.07 6.24
C GLY A 199 -22.59 9.55 4.90
N ILE A 200 -22.03 8.34 4.86
CA ILE A 200 -21.67 7.65 3.63
C ILE A 200 -22.75 6.64 3.30
N ALA A 201 -23.33 6.71 2.09
CA ALA A 201 -24.31 5.74 1.61
C ALA A 201 -23.61 4.60 0.85
N PHE A 202 -24.11 3.38 0.96
CA PHE A 202 -23.55 2.21 0.32
C PHE A 202 -24.54 1.49 -0.61
N MET A 203 -24.01 0.99 -1.73
CA MET A 203 -24.64 0.05 -2.66
C MET A 203 -23.69 -1.13 -2.85
N LEU A 204 -23.77 -2.12 -1.96
CA LEU A 204 -22.91 -3.30 -1.94
C LEU A 204 -23.57 -4.49 -2.63
N GLY A 205 -22.77 -5.44 -3.14
CA GLY A 205 -23.25 -6.53 -3.99
C GLY A 205 -23.70 -6.07 -5.36
N ASP A 206 -23.40 -4.83 -5.74
CA ASP A 206 -23.80 -4.21 -7.00
C ASP A 206 -22.64 -3.40 -7.62
N THR A 207 -22.73 -3.11 -8.89
CA THR A 207 -21.70 -2.32 -9.59
C THR A 207 -22.32 -1.54 -10.73
N VAL A 208 -21.58 -0.55 -11.22
CA VAL A 208 -21.98 0.18 -12.43
C VAL A 208 -21.86 -0.77 -13.63
N GLN A 209 -22.92 -0.82 -14.43
CA GLN A 209 -22.95 -1.53 -15.70
C GLN A 209 -22.51 -0.61 -16.85
N ARG A 210 -23.03 0.63 -16.87
CA ARG A 210 -22.66 1.65 -17.87
C ARG A 210 -22.90 3.04 -17.32
N PHE A 211 -22.26 4.03 -17.96
CA PHE A 211 -22.49 5.44 -17.71
C PHE A 211 -23.23 6.13 -18.86
N GLU A 212 -24.07 7.10 -18.54
CA GLU A 212 -24.76 7.99 -19.46
C GLU A 212 -24.50 9.43 -19.00
N GLY A 213 -23.36 10.01 -19.39
CA GLY A 213 -22.87 11.23 -18.77
C GLY A 213 -22.72 11.10 -17.27
N ASN A 214 -23.33 11.98 -16.51
CA ASN A 214 -23.29 12.01 -15.04
C ASN A 214 -24.35 11.10 -14.39
N ARG A 215 -24.76 10.03 -15.05
CA ARG A 215 -25.65 9.00 -14.55
C ARG A 215 -25.01 7.63 -14.66
N ALA A 216 -24.93 6.91 -13.54
CA ALA A 216 -24.50 5.52 -13.50
C ALA A 216 -25.74 4.61 -13.54
N CYS A 217 -25.81 3.72 -14.52
CA CYS A 217 -26.81 2.63 -14.57
C CYS A 217 -26.20 1.43 -13.85
N MET A 218 -26.87 0.99 -12.79
CA MET A 218 -26.39 -0.11 -11.95
C MET A 218 -26.77 -1.46 -12.54
N LYS A 219 -25.96 -2.48 -12.26
CA LYS A 219 -26.23 -3.85 -12.73
C LYS A 219 -27.54 -4.42 -12.17
N SER A 220 -27.95 -4.01 -10.98
CA SER A 220 -29.24 -4.35 -10.37
C SER A 220 -30.46 -3.72 -11.07
N GLY A 221 -30.26 -2.76 -11.99
CA GLY A 221 -31.31 -2.04 -12.73
C GLY A 221 -31.64 -0.64 -12.19
N GLY A 222 -31.04 -0.23 -11.06
CA GLY A 222 -31.16 1.13 -10.54
C GLY A 222 -30.28 2.14 -11.27
N THR A 223 -30.43 3.43 -10.92
CA THR A 223 -29.57 4.50 -11.41
C THR A 223 -29.09 5.39 -10.28
N VAL A 224 -27.89 5.95 -10.43
CA VAL A 224 -27.29 6.93 -9.51
C VAL A 224 -26.84 8.14 -10.30
N ASP A 225 -27.45 9.29 -10.02
CA ASP A 225 -26.99 10.56 -10.57
C ASP A 225 -25.86 11.11 -9.69
N PHE A 226 -24.79 11.61 -10.31
CA PHE A 226 -23.61 12.14 -9.64
C PHE A 226 -23.08 13.36 -10.37
N ASP A 227 -22.26 14.13 -9.69
CA ASP A 227 -21.55 15.28 -10.25
C ASP A 227 -20.05 14.97 -10.40
N LEU A 228 -19.51 14.16 -9.50
CA LEU A 228 -18.11 13.71 -9.49
C LEU A 228 -18.07 12.19 -9.36
N LEU A 229 -17.22 11.55 -10.16
CA LEU A 229 -16.96 10.10 -10.13
C LEU A 229 -15.54 9.82 -9.65
N VAL A 230 -15.39 8.94 -8.65
CA VAL A 230 -14.10 8.42 -8.21
C VAL A 230 -14.03 6.92 -8.47
N LEU A 231 -12.98 6.48 -9.20
CA LEU A 231 -12.73 5.07 -9.51
C LEU A 231 -11.65 4.51 -8.58
N ALA A 232 -12.01 3.61 -7.67
CA ALA A 232 -11.15 3.03 -6.64
C ALA A 232 -11.27 1.49 -6.55
N VAL A 233 -11.40 0.81 -7.71
CA VAL A 233 -11.66 -0.64 -7.82
C VAL A 233 -10.40 -1.51 -7.79
N GLY A 234 -9.32 -0.98 -7.27
CA GLY A 234 -8.05 -1.67 -7.08
C GLY A 234 -6.91 -1.10 -7.90
N VAL A 235 -5.76 -1.77 -7.84
CA VAL A 235 -4.51 -1.33 -8.46
C VAL A 235 -3.87 -2.46 -9.26
N ARG A 236 -3.00 -2.10 -10.20
CA ARG A 236 -2.16 -3.02 -10.97
C ARG A 236 -0.69 -2.66 -10.78
N ALA A 237 0.13 -3.64 -10.51
CA ALA A 237 1.57 -3.48 -10.45
C ALA A 237 2.13 -3.01 -11.80
N ASN A 238 3.05 -2.04 -11.78
CA ASN A 238 3.72 -1.55 -12.98
C ASN A 238 4.89 -2.49 -13.32
N SER A 239 4.59 -3.59 -14.00
CA SER A 239 5.53 -4.66 -14.32
C SER A 239 5.96 -4.72 -15.79
N GLU A 240 5.37 -3.89 -16.64
CA GLU A 240 5.54 -3.92 -18.10
C GLU A 240 6.99 -3.70 -18.54
N LEU A 241 7.73 -2.82 -17.87
CA LEU A 241 9.14 -2.56 -18.22
C LEU A 241 9.99 -3.83 -18.13
N VAL A 242 9.85 -4.59 -17.04
CA VAL A 242 10.59 -5.83 -16.82
C VAL A 242 10.07 -6.93 -17.76
N LYS A 243 8.76 -7.05 -17.94
CA LYS A 243 8.15 -8.00 -18.85
C LYS A 243 8.63 -7.82 -20.29
N ASN A 244 8.65 -6.58 -20.78
CA ASN A 244 9.06 -6.25 -22.14
C ASN A 244 10.56 -6.45 -22.36
N ALA A 245 11.37 -6.36 -21.29
CA ALA A 245 12.80 -6.68 -21.31
C ALA A 245 13.08 -8.19 -21.20
N GLY A 246 12.04 -9.06 -21.14
CA GLY A 246 12.18 -10.51 -21.06
C GLY A 246 12.26 -11.07 -19.63
N GLY A 247 12.01 -10.26 -18.62
CA GLY A 247 11.96 -10.71 -17.21
C GLY A 247 10.62 -11.36 -16.84
N GLU A 248 10.65 -12.22 -15.84
CA GLU A 248 9.46 -12.94 -15.38
C GLU A 248 8.54 -12.06 -14.54
N VAL A 249 7.26 -12.09 -14.89
CA VAL A 249 6.20 -11.38 -14.18
C VAL A 249 4.97 -12.29 -14.02
N ASN A 250 4.22 -12.08 -12.94
CA ASN A 250 2.92 -12.70 -12.72
C ASN A 250 1.92 -11.57 -12.36
N ARG A 251 1.50 -11.42 -11.12
CA ARG A 251 0.74 -10.26 -10.65
C ARG A 251 1.62 -9.02 -10.44
N GLY A 252 2.92 -9.23 -10.26
CA GLY A 252 3.98 -8.24 -10.17
C GLY A 252 5.25 -8.80 -10.79
N ILE A 253 6.36 -8.07 -10.65
CA ILE A 253 7.69 -8.52 -11.07
C ILE A 253 8.17 -9.58 -10.08
N LEU A 254 8.45 -10.79 -10.56
CA LEU A 254 8.93 -11.87 -9.69
C LEU A 254 10.32 -11.55 -9.16
N VAL A 255 10.47 -11.60 -7.84
CA VAL A 255 11.75 -11.39 -7.17
C VAL A 255 12.06 -12.52 -6.19
N ASP A 256 13.35 -12.74 -5.95
CA ASP A 256 13.83 -13.59 -4.88
C ASP A 256 13.90 -12.83 -3.54
N LYS A 257 14.41 -13.45 -2.47
CA LYS A 257 14.56 -12.80 -1.16
C LYS A 257 15.60 -11.67 -1.15
N LYS A 258 16.51 -11.63 -2.14
CA LYS A 258 17.47 -10.53 -2.32
C LYS A 258 16.92 -9.40 -3.17
N MET A 259 15.64 -9.47 -3.55
CA MET A 259 14.96 -8.53 -4.46
C MET A 259 15.50 -8.56 -5.89
N MET A 260 16.21 -9.61 -6.30
CA MET A 260 16.67 -9.81 -7.66
C MET A 260 15.52 -10.31 -8.54
N THR A 261 15.41 -9.75 -9.74
CA THR A 261 14.55 -10.28 -10.81
C THR A 261 15.26 -11.40 -11.58
N THR A 262 14.63 -11.94 -12.61
CA THR A 262 15.27 -12.91 -13.52
C THR A 262 16.20 -12.27 -14.55
N LEU A 263 16.25 -10.93 -14.62
CA LEU A 263 17.19 -10.18 -15.46
C LEU A 263 18.48 -9.88 -14.67
N ASP A 264 19.64 -10.09 -15.31
CA ASP A 264 20.92 -9.84 -14.65
C ASP A 264 21.09 -8.36 -14.29
N GLY A 265 21.54 -8.12 -13.06
CA GLY A 265 21.75 -6.78 -12.54
C GLY A 265 20.47 -5.95 -12.28
N VAL A 266 19.27 -6.53 -12.48
CA VAL A 266 17.99 -5.84 -12.29
C VAL A 266 17.27 -6.35 -11.04
N TYR A 267 16.91 -5.43 -10.17
CA TYR A 267 16.14 -5.63 -8.93
C TYR A 267 14.77 -4.99 -9.04
N ALA A 268 13.82 -5.41 -8.20
CA ALA A 268 12.54 -4.72 -8.09
C ALA A 268 12.07 -4.64 -6.63
N ALA A 269 11.36 -3.55 -6.29
CA ALA A 269 10.90 -3.30 -4.93
C ALA A 269 9.60 -2.48 -4.89
N GLY A 270 8.83 -2.64 -3.81
CA GLY A 270 7.55 -1.96 -3.59
C GLY A 270 6.40 -2.63 -4.33
N ASP A 271 5.35 -1.85 -4.62
CA ASP A 271 4.08 -2.36 -5.12
C ASP A 271 4.16 -3.00 -6.52
N CYS A 272 5.26 -2.81 -7.26
CA CYS A 272 5.50 -3.50 -8.53
C CYS A 272 6.10 -4.90 -8.34
N ALA A 273 6.68 -5.21 -7.17
CA ALA A 273 7.39 -6.46 -6.90
C ALA A 273 6.47 -7.52 -6.29
N GLU A 274 6.62 -8.76 -6.77
CA GLU A 274 5.96 -9.96 -6.21
C GLU A 274 6.99 -10.79 -5.46
N GLY A 275 7.09 -10.51 -4.16
CA GLY A 275 8.05 -11.13 -3.25
C GLY A 275 7.42 -12.15 -2.30
N TYR A 276 8.23 -12.72 -1.42
CA TYR A 276 7.81 -13.74 -0.46
C TYR A 276 6.99 -13.13 0.70
N ASP A 277 5.80 -13.68 0.94
CA ASP A 277 4.95 -13.39 2.08
C ASP A 277 5.15 -14.48 3.15
N ALA A 278 5.63 -14.09 4.32
CA ALA A 278 5.95 -15.03 5.41
C ALA A 278 4.70 -15.61 6.06
N ALA A 279 3.57 -14.90 6.05
CA ALA A 279 2.32 -15.36 6.63
C ALA A 279 1.64 -16.41 5.73
N LEU A 280 1.71 -16.23 4.42
CA LEU A 280 1.12 -17.16 3.44
C LEU A 280 2.08 -18.28 3.04
N GLY A 281 3.39 -18.08 3.17
CA GLY A 281 4.40 -19.03 2.70
C GLY A 281 4.53 -19.10 1.17
N ALA A 282 4.04 -18.08 0.46
CA ALA A 282 4.01 -17.98 -1.00
C ALA A 282 4.41 -16.59 -1.48
N ARG A 283 4.61 -16.43 -2.80
CA ARG A 283 4.86 -15.12 -3.39
C ARG A 283 3.56 -14.38 -3.63
N ARG A 284 3.55 -13.07 -3.34
CA ARG A 284 2.51 -12.13 -3.75
C ARG A 284 2.99 -10.68 -3.73
N VAL A 285 2.23 -9.79 -4.34
CA VAL A 285 2.41 -8.35 -4.17
C VAL A 285 1.85 -7.93 -2.80
N LEU A 286 2.69 -7.31 -1.97
CA LEU A 286 2.31 -6.73 -0.68
C LEU A 286 2.46 -5.21 -0.74
N ALA A 287 1.44 -4.55 -1.26
CA ALA A 287 1.39 -3.11 -1.48
C ALA A 287 1.16 -2.35 -0.16
N ILE A 288 2.17 -2.33 0.70
CA ILE A 288 2.19 -1.57 1.95
C ILE A 288 3.50 -0.81 2.09
N LEU A 289 3.41 0.43 2.58
CA LEU A 289 4.52 1.37 2.64
C LEU A 289 5.76 0.85 3.40
N PRO A 290 5.65 0.20 4.59
CA PRO A 290 6.82 -0.39 5.25
C PRO A 290 7.51 -1.47 4.42
N ASN A 291 6.76 -2.32 3.72
CA ASN A 291 7.34 -3.35 2.85
C ASN A 291 8.08 -2.72 1.67
N ALA A 292 7.50 -1.70 1.04
CA ALA A 292 8.13 -0.99 -0.06
C ALA A 292 9.50 -0.43 0.36
N TYR A 293 9.58 0.19 1.54
CA TYR A 293 10.86 0.67 2.09
C TYR A 293 11.86 -0.46 2.34
N MET A 294 11.44 -1.52 3.05
CA MET A 294 12.32 -2.64 3.40
C MET A 294 12.81 -3.42 2.18
N GLN A 295 11.94 -3.64 1.20
CA GLN A 295 12.31 -4.24 -0.08
C GLN A 295 13.31 -3.36 -0.84
N GLY A 296 13.06 -2.04 -0.91
CA GLY A 296 13.97 -1.07 -1.50
C GLY A 296 15.35 -1.10 -0.82
N ASN A 297 15.38 -1.08 0.51
CA ASN A 297 16.61 -1.14 1.27
C ASN A 297 17.40 -2.43 0.98
N THR A 298 16.71 -3.58 0.98
CA THR A 298 17.32 -4.87 0.62
C THR A 298 17.87 -4.86 -0.80
N ALA A 299 17.12 -4.35 -1.78
CA ALA A 299 17.60 -4.19 -3.14
C ALA A 299 18.85 -3.32 -3.20
N GLY A 300 18.84 -2.16 -2.53
CA GLY A 300 19.96 -1.22 -2.51
C GLY A 300 21.24 -1.80 -1.90
N VAL A 301 21.12 -2.49 -0.76
CA VAL A 301 22.24 -3.19 -0.12
C VAL A 301 22.85 -4.22 -1.09
N ASN A 302 22.01 -5.02 -1.76
CA ASN A 302 22.47 -6.07 -2.67
C ASN A 302 23.04 -5.49 -3.99
N MET A 303 22.50 -4.41 -4.51
CA MET A 303 23.05 -3.67 -5.64
C MET A 303 24.47 -3.15 -5.33
N ALA A 304 24.71 -2.73 -4.09
CA ALA A 304 26.02 -2.26 -3.63
C ALA A 304 27.02 -3.40 -3.33
N GLY A 305 26.60 -4.67 -3.43
CA GLY A 305 27.43 -5.85 -3.22
C GLY A 305 27.29 -6.50 -1.84
N GLY A 306 26.23 -6.15 -1.11
CA GLY A 306 25.85 -6.82 0.15
C GLY A 306 25.10 -8.13 -0.08
N GLU A 307 24.74 -8.79 1.02
CA GLU A 307 24.08 -10.11 1.06
C GLU A 307 22.87 -10.07 2.02
N GLN A 308 21.91 -9.16 1.77
CA GLN A 308 20.73 -9.01 2.60
C GLN A 308 19.55 -9.79 2.02
N GLU A 309 18.80 -10.47 2.89
CA GLU A 309 17.55 -11.14 2.53
C GLU A 309 16.35 -10.46 3.20
N PHE A 310 15.25 -10.36 2.47
CA PHE A 310 13.94 -9.95 2.96
C PHE A 310 12.93 -11.08 2.76
N GLY A 311 12.64 -11.81 3.85
CA GLY A 311 11.76 -12.97 3.81
C GLY A 311 10.71 -12.98 4.94
N ASN A 312 10.52 -11.85 5.63
CA ASN A 312 9.62 -11.71 6.77
C ASN A 312 8.48 -10.71 6.54
N ALA A 313 8.14 -10.45 5.28
CA ALA A 313 6.99 -9.65 4.92
C ALA A 313 5.69 -10.30 5.44
N VAL A 314 4.84 -9.49 6.06
CA VAL A 314 3.52 -9.88 6.55
C VAL A 314 2.52 -8.85 6.07
N PRO A 315 1.38 -9.26 5.48
CA PRO A 315 0.31 -8.32 5.16
C PRO A 315 -0.17 -7.67 6.45
N MET A 316 -0.25 -6.35 6.47
CA MET A 316 -0.76 -5.60 7.61
C MET A 316 -1.42 -4.30 7.15
N ASN A 317 -2.46 -3.91 7.88
CA ASN A 317 -3.13 -2.63 7.69
C ASN A 317 -3.31 -1.95 9.05
N SER A 318 -3.10 -0.64 9.08
CA SER A 318 -3.42 0.21 10.21
C SER A 318 -4.12 1.43 9.65
N ILE A 319 -5.41 1.53 9.85
CA ILE A 319 -6.28 2.54 9.25
C ILE A 319 -7.28 3.05 10.28
N GLY A 320 -7.74 4.28 10.07
CA GLY A 320 -8.84 4.86 10.83
C GLY A 320 -9.88 5.46 9.89
N PHE A 321 -11.13 5.43 10.31
CA PHE A 321 -12.24 6.10 9.65
C PHE A 321 -13.05 6.85 10.71
N PHE A 322 -13.13 8.17 10.63
CA PHE A 322 -13.89 9.01 11.58
C PHE A 322 -13.64 8.65 13.05
N GLY A 323 -12.38 8.39 13.39
CA GLY A 323 -11.97 8.01 14.75
C GLY A 323 -12.07 6.53 15.10
N LEU A 324 -12.69 5.68 14.29
CA LEU A 324 -12.66 4.23 14.47
C LEU A 324 -11.37 3.66 13.89
N HIS A 325 -10.49 3.16 14.74
CA HIS A 325 -9.22 2.54 14.34
C HIS A 325 -9.37 1.05 14.07
N ILE A 326 -8.73 0.58 13.00
CA ILE A 326 -8.72 -0.82 12.58
C ILE A 326 -7.26 -1.23 12.35
N MET A 327 -6.86 -2.37 12.89
CA MET A 327 -5.59 -3.00 12.58
C MET A 327 -5.80 -4.46 12.20
N THR A 328 -5.15 -4.88 11.14
CA THR A 328 -5.16 -6.28 10.69
C THR A 328 -3.76 -6.72 10.33
N ALA A 329 -3.43 -7.98 10.55
CA ALA A 329 -2.21 -8.57 10.01
C ALA A 329 -2.35 -10.09 9.82
N GLY A 330 -1.50 -10.64 8.93
CA GLY A 330 -1.41 -12.07 8.69
C GLY A 330 -2.54 -12.63 7.83
N VAL A 331 -2.92 -13.87 8.08
CA VAL A 331 -3.97 -14.62 7.39
C VAL A 331 -5.02 -15.09 8.40
N TYR A 332 -6.29 -15.12 7.97
CA TYR A 332 -7.42 -15.48 8.83
C TYR A 332 -7.76 -16.96 8.66
N ASP A 333 -6.82 -17.82 9.07
CA ASP A 333 -6.91 -19.26 8.94
C ASP A 333 -6.65 -19.95 10.30
N GLY A 334 -7.34 -21.07 10.57
CA GLY A 334 -7.23 -21.82 11.80
C GLY A 334 -8.32 -21.53 12.82
N GLU A 335 -8.05 -21.77 14.10
CA GLU A 335 -8.97 -21.54 15.21
C GLU A 335 -9.08 -20.05 15.51
N MET A 336 -10.30 -19.52 15.57
CA MET A 336 -10.57 -18.14 15.89
C MET A 336 -10.92 -17.94 17.37
N PHE A 337 -10.25 -17.00 18.01
CA PHE A 337 -10.58 -16.50 19.35
C PHE A 337 -11.09 -15.06 19.22
N GLU A 338 -12.24 -14.79 19.82
CA GLU A 338 -12.85 -13.47 19.84
C GLU A 338 -12.99 -12.93 21.27
N ASP A 339 -12.68 -11.66 21.43
CA ASP A 339 -12.97 -10.84 22.60
C ASP A 339 -13.61 -9.54 22.09
N ALA A 340 -14.91 -9.34 22.42
CA ALA A 340 -15.67 -8.20 21.97
C ALA A 340 -16.29 -7.49 23.20
N GLU A 341 -15.72 -6.37 23.57
CA GLU A 341 -16.16 -5.56 24.72
C GLU A 341 -16.22 -4.08 24.35
N ASN A 342 -17.24 -3.37 24.85
CA ASN A 342 -17.35 -1.91 24.78
C ASN A 342 -17.20 -1.32 23.35
N GLY A 343 -17.66 -2.03 22.34
CA GLY A 343 -17.59 -1.61 20.92
C GLY A 343 -16.22 -1.88 20.25
N SER A 344 -15.29 -2.50 20.98
CA SER A 344 -14.02 -2.99 20.42
C SER A 344 -14.13 -4.47 20.08
N ILE A 345 -13.48 -4.88 18.99
CA ILE A 345 -13.38 -6.29 18.56
C ILE A 345 -11.92 -6.66 18.46
N ARG A 346 -11.57 -7.80 19.07
CA ARG A 346 -10.28 -8.47 18.89
C ARG A 346 -10.54 -9.89 18.42
N ARG A 347 -10.09 -10.22 17.21
CA ARG A 347 -10.08 -11.57 16.66
C ARG A 347 -8.65 -12.01 16.45
N LEU A 348 -8.30 -13.18 17.00
CA LEU A 348 -6.99 -13.82 16.86
C LEU A 348 -7.20 -15.15 16.14
N PHE A 349 -6.40 -15.42 15.10
CA PHE A 349 -6.45 -16.66 14.31
C PHE A 349 -5.22 -17.48 14.61
N VAL A 350 -5.40 -18.70 15.08
CA VAL A 350 -4.33 -19.62 15.50
C VAL A 350 -4.30 -20.83 14.61
N LYS A 351 -3.14 -21.10 14.03
CA LYS A 351 -2.88 -22.27 13.19
C LYS A 351 -1.54 -22.90 13.57
N ASP A 352 -1.52 -24.23 13.69
CA ASP A 352 -0.32 -25.01 14.02
C ASP A 352 0.43 -24.48 15.27
N GLY A 353 -0.33 -24.13 16.33
CA GLY A 353 0.21 -23.60 17.59
C GLY A 353 0.87 -22.23 17.50
N ARG A 354 0.56 -21.44 16.45
CA ARG A 354 1.10 -20.09 16.22
C ARG A 354 0.00 -19.10 15.86
N LEU A 355 0.23 -17.82 16.15
CA LEU A 355 -0.66 -16.77 15.68
C LEU A 355 -0.47 -16.59 14.15
N ALA A 356 -1.53 -16.87 13.37
CA ALA A 356 -1.54 -16.76 11.92
C ALA A 356 -1.99 -15.36 11.46
N GLY A 357 -2.93 -14.74 12.19
CA GLY A 357 -3.45 -13.41 11.87
C GLY A 357 -4.27 -12.82 12.99
N PHE A 358 -4.65 -11.55 12.82
CA PHE A 358 -5.57 -10.87 13.73
C PHE A 358 -6.38 -9.77 13.03
N ILE A 359 -7.55 -9.46 13.61
CA ILE A 359 -8.38 -8.29 13.31
C ILE A 359 -8.64 -7.56 14.63
N LEU A 360 -8.33 -6.26 14.68
CA LEU A 360 -8.64 -5.39 15.81
C LEU A 360 -9.48 -4.22 15.30
N ILE A 361 -10.59 -3.92 15.96
CA ILE A 361 -11.45 -2.76 15.69
C ILE A 361 -11.65 -2.01 17.02
N GLY A 362 -11.44 -0.69 17.03
CA GLY A 362 -11.52 0.16 18.22
C GLY A 362 -10.27 0.08 19.11
N GLY A 363 -10.06 -1.03 19.81
CA GLY A 363 -8.90 -1.26 20.68
C GLY A 363 -7.67 -1.74 19.94
N THR A 364 -6.87 -0.85 19.39
CA THR A 364 -5.68 -1.20 18.57
C THR A 364 -4.34 -1.05 19.28
N ASP A 365 -4.36 -0.69 20.56
CA ASP A 365 -3.15 -0.45 21.34
C ASP A 365 -2.21 -1.66 21.36
N ARG A 366 -0.91 -1.39 21.15
CA ARG A 366 0.16 -2.40 21.19
C ARG A 366 0.00 -3.57 20.20
N ALA A 367 -0.79 -3.42 19.13
CA ALA A 367 -0.97 -4.46 18.10
C ALA A 367 0.36 -4.95 17.47
N GLY A 368 1.43 -4.16 17.57
CA GLY A 368 2.78 -4.56 17.18
C GLY A 368 3.28 -5.84 17.87
N ILE A 369 2.76 -6.17 19.07
CA ILE A 369 3.07 -7.42 19.78
C ILE A 369 2.52 -8.62 18.99
N TYR A 370 1.26 -8.57 18.55
CA TYR A 370 0.67 -9.61 17.71
C TYR A 370 1.39 -9.73 16.36
N THR A 371 1.73 -8.59 15.75
CA THR A 371 2.51 -8.58 14.50
C THR A 371 3.89 -9.23 14.69
N SER A 372 4.55 -9.01 15.84
CA SER A 372 5.82 -9.66 16.19
C SER A 372 5.66 -11.17 16.33
N LEU A 373 4.60 -11.65 17.02
CA LEU A 373 4.32 -13.08 17.14
C LEU A 373 4.15 -13.76 15.77
N ILE A 374 3.44 -13.13 14.84
CA ILE A 374 3.25 -13.64 13.48
C ILE A 374 4.57 -13.64 12.70
N ARG A 375 5.29 -12.53 12.71
CA ARG A 375 6.54 -12.35 11.95
C ARG A 375 7.64 -13.30 12.40
N GLU A 376 7.77 -13.47 13.72
CA GLU A 376 8.77 -14.34 14.32
C GLU A 376 8.33 -15.80 14.40
N LYS A 377 7.09 -16.10 13.99
CA LYS A 377 6.48 -17.43 14.08
C LYS A 377 6.59 -18.03 15.49
N THR A 378 6.37 -17.18 16.52
CA THR A 378 6.54 -17.56 17.93
C THR A 378 5.54 -18.66 18.29
N PRO A 379 6.00 -19.83 18.84
CA PRO A 379 5.10 -20.87 19.34
C PRO A 379 4.30 -20.35 20.54
N LEU A 380 2.98 -20.56 20.54
CA LEU A 380 2.08 -19.99 21.56
C LEU A 380 2.21 -20.68 22.93
N ASP A 381 2.79 -21.87 23.00
CA ASP A 381 3.15 -22.57 24.25
C ASP A 381 4.34 -21.94 24.99
N THR A 382 5.08 -21.03 24.30
CA THR A 382 6.20 -20.27 24.89
C THR A 382 5.78 -18.93 25.46
N VAL A 383 4.51 -18.56 25.35
CA VAL A 383 3.94 -17.30 25.84
C VAL A 383 2.68 -17.57 26.68
N ASP A 384 2.29 -16.60 27.52
CA ASP A 384 0.99 -16.65 28.19
C ASP A 384 -0.12 -16.35 27.16
N PHE A 385 -0.64 -17.40 26.53
CA PHE A 385 -1.66 -17.25 25.49
C PHE A 385 -3.03 -16.81 26.04
N ASP A 386 -3.37 -17.18 27.27
CA ASP A 386 -4.61 -16.72 27.90
C ASP A 386 -4.60 -15.21 28.17
N LEU A 387 -3.47 -14.67 28.56
CA LEU A 387 -3.27 -13.23 28.62
C LEU A 387 -3.26 -12.61 27.20
N THR A 388 -2.65 -13.29 26.23
CA THR A 388 -2.57 -12.83 24.82
C THR A 388 -3.97 -12.62 24.22
N LYS A 389 -4.93 -13.49 24.52
CA LYS A 389 -6.33 -13.37 24.07
C LYS A 389 -7.01 -12.09 24.59
N LYS A 390 -6.61 -11.60 25.76
CA LYS A 390 -7.25 -10.47 26.44
C LYS A 390 -6.55 -9.14 26.19
N VAL A 391 -5.23 -9.14 26.08
CA VAL A 391 -4.45 -7.90 25.95
C VAL A 391 -3.15 -8.11 25.18
N ALA A 392 -2.83 -7.15 24.32
CA ALA A 392 -1.50 -7.07 23.70
C ALA A 392 -0.51 -6.49 24.73
N SER A 393 0.26 -7.34 25.41
CA SER A 393 1.18 -6.93 26.46
C SER A 393 2.52 -7.66 26.35
N ASN A 394 3.62 -6.98 26.68
CA ASN A 394 4.94 -7.62 26.81
C ASN A 394 4.99 -8.65 27.95
N LEU A 395 4.02 -8.61 28.87
CA LEU A 395 3.93 -9.56 29.97
C LEU A 395 3.62 -11.00 29.53
N ILE A 396 3.14 -11.18 28.29
CA ILE A 396 2.95 -12.53 27.70
C ILE A 396 4.25 -13.31 27.55
N PHE A 397 5.40 -12.64 27.45
CA PHE A 397 6.71 -13.27 27.33
C PHE A 397 7.30 -13.59 28.72
N SER A 398 8.02 -14.68 28.83
CA SER A 398 8.80 -14.98 30.04
C SER A 398 9.81 -13.85 30.35
N GLN A 399 10.24 -13.77 31.61
CA GLN A 399 11.21 -12.75 32.02
C GLN A 399 12.52 -12.86 31.23
N GLU A 400 12.97 -14.06 30.90
CA GLU A 400 14.17 -14.29 30.11
C GLU A 400 14.02 -13.73 28.69
N ILE A 401 12.89 -14.02 28.02
CA ILE A 401 12.59 -13.50 26.69
C ILE A 401 12.48 -11.99 26.71
N ARG A 402 11.84 -11.41 27.74
CA ARG A 402 11.73 -9.95 27.90
C ARG A 402 13.11 -9.28 28.01
N ARG A 403 13.99 -9.84 28.82
CA ARG A 403 15.38 -9.31 28.95
C ARG A 403 16.12 -9.34 27.61
N LYS A 404 15.99 -10.44 26.86
CA LYS A 404 16.65 -10.59 25.56
C LYS A 404 16.08 -9.62 24.51
N LYS A 405 14.73 -9.47 24.45
CA LYS A 405 14.06 -8.63 23.42
C LYS A 405 14.15 -7.13 23.73
N PHE A 406 14.07 -6.74 25.00
CA PHE A 406 13.89 -5.33 25.39
C PHE A 406 15.09 -4.75 26.18
N GLY A 407 16.26 -5.36 26.10
CA GLY A 407 17.50 -4.79 26.61
C GLY A 407 17.56 -4.60 28.12
N GLY A 408 16.86 -5.43 28.89
CA GLY A 408 16.92 -5.39 30.36
C GLY A 408 16.00 -4.39 31.06
N VAL A 409 15.18 -3.66 30.34
CA VAL A 409 14.07 -2.88 30.90
C VAL A 409 12.93 -3.86 31.22
N VAL A 410 12.81 -4.23 32.47
CA VAL A 410 11.78 -5.15 32.98
C VAL A 410 10.91 -4.40 33.98
#